data_34f47537de356ebb608ecbb8f625e765
#
_entry.id   34f47537de356ebb608ecbb8f625e765
#
_cell.length_a   1.000
_cell.length_b   1.000
_cell.length_c   1.000
_cell.angle_alpha   90.00
_cell.angle_beta   90.00
_cell.angle_gamma   90.00
#
_symmetry.space_group_name_H-M   'P 1'
#
loop_
_entity.id
_entity.type
_entity.pdbx_description
1 polymer ?
#
loop_
_entity_poly.entity_id
_entity_poly.type
_entity_poly.pdbx_seq_one_letter_code
_entity_poly.pdbx_strand_id
1 'polypeptide(L)'
;MTCRALLGSAGTPVAVALALLALAAAPLRAETRFGYIDSGRIFIEYAAAKEAQARFDRQVQGWRDEAAEKEKLVNQLRAEVRDQSPILSSLKRQEREEALQKAISDYERFIQEVWGPQGRATQENDRATADVVRLIRTAVEKVAGEKNLNLVLDAASGVIIFADKTLDVTADVLTELKAGAQGATGP
;
A
#
# COMPACT_ATOMS: atom_id res chain seq x y z
N MET A 1 -33.90 -71.82 -58.92
CA MET A 1 -32.67 -71.97 -58.12
C MET A 1 -32.35 -70.58 -57.58
N THR A 2 -32.56 -70.39 -56.30
CA THR A 2 -32.51 -69.14 -55.58
C THR A 2 -31.09 -68.89 -54.94
N CYS A 3 -30.48 -67.77 -55.22
CA CYS A 3 -29.28 -67.39 -54.54
C CYS A 3 -29.58 -66.10 -53.69
N ARG A 4 -29.58 -66.25 -52.41
CA ARG A 4 -29.86 -65.20 -51.41
C ARG A 4 -28.53 -64.59 -51.03
N ALA A 5 -28.35 -63.32 -51.34
CA ALA A 5 -27.15 -62.53 -50.83
C ALA A 5 -27.50 -61.96 -49.46
N LEU A 6 -26.60 -62.32 -48.49
CA LEU A 6 -26.55 -61.75 -47.12
C LEU A 6 -25.78 -60.42 -47.12
N LEU A 7 -26.44 -59.30 -46.96
CA LEU A 7 -25.78 -58.05 -46.60
C LEU A 7 -25.62 -58.01 -45.09
N GLY A 8 -24.35 -58.14 -44.64
CA GLY A 8 -23.97 -57.97 -43.27
C GLY A 8 -23.93 -56.50 -42.90
N SER A 9 -24.74 -56.11 -41.92
CA SER A 9 -24.76 -54.79 -41.27
C SER A 9 -23.60 -54.66 -40.28
N ALA A 10 -22.52 -54.05 -40.73
CA ALA A 10 -21.32 -53.81 -39.88
C ALA A 10 -21.04 -52.30 -39.64
N GLY A 11 -22.11 -51.49 -39.54
CA GLY A 11 -21.95 -50.01 -39.44
C GLY A 11 -22.23 -49.37 -38.08
N THR A 12 -22.76 -50.10 -37.11
CA THR A 12 -23.28 -49.53 -35.86
C THR A 12 -22.27 -49.23 -34.74
N PRO A 13 -21.12 -49.91 -34.54
CA PRO A 13 -20.22 -49.59 -33.42
C PRO A 13 -19.37 -48.32 -33.63
N VAL A 14 -19.04 -47.98 -34.90
CA VAL A 14 -18.21 -46.80 -35.19
C VAL A 14 -18.97 -45.48 -34.98
N ALA A 15 -20.25 -45.43 -35.36
CA ALA A 15 -21.10 -44.25 -35.20
C ALA A 15 -21.36 -43.92 -33.71
N VAL A 16 -21.51 -44.93 -32.85
CA VAL A 16 -21.71 -44.75 -31.41
C VAL A 16 -20.43 -44.29 -30.73
N ALA A 17 -19.24 -44.77 -31.14
CA ALA A 17 -17.98 -44.33 -30.62
C ALA A 17 -17.64 -42.88 -30.99
N LEU A 18 -18.00 -42.42 -32.20
CA LEU A 18 -17.82 -41.01 -32.60
C LEU A 18 -18.76 -40.06 -31.85
N ALA A 19 -19.99 -40.49 -31.54
CA ALA A 19 -20.95 -39.69 -30.76
C ALA A 19 -20.53 -39.51 -29.29
N LEU A 20 -19.94 -40.55 -28.69
CA LEU A 20 -19.39 -40.47 -27.33
C LEU A 20 -18.14 -39.58 -27.23
N LEU A 21 -17.31 -39.50 -28.28
CA LEU A 21 -16.15 -38.61 -28.31
C LEU A 21 -16.55 -37.12 -28.47
N ALA A 22 -17.64 -36.83 -29.15
CA ALA A 22 -18.16 -35.45 -29.30
C ALA A 22 -18.79 -34.89 -28.04
N LEU A 23 -19.28 -35.71 -27.09
CA LEU A 23 -19.81 -35.27 -25.81
C LEU A 23 -18.68 -34.86 -24.82
N ALA A 24 -17.44 -35.31 -25.03
CA ALA A 24 -16.31 -34.98 -24.18
C ALA A 24 -15.67 -33.60 -24.51
N ALA A 25 -16.09 -32.96 -25.59
CA ALA A 25 -15.58 -31.65 -26.02
C ALA A 25 -16.50 -30.48 -25.58
N ALA A 26 -17.19 -30.60 -24.45
CA ALA A 26 -17.83 -29.44 -23.86
C ALA A 26 -16.75 -28.40 -23.48
N PRO A 27 -16.80 -27.16 -24.00
CA PRO A 27 -15.82 -26.15 -23.58
C PRO A 27 -15.97 -25.94 -22.09
N LEU A 28 -14.95 -26.30 -21.33
CA LEU A 28 -14.80 -25.85 -19.94
C LEU A 28 -14.72 -24.33 -20.00
N ARG A 29 -15.84 -23.65 -19.91
CA ARG A 29 -15.86 -22.21 -19.64
C ARG A 29 -15.35 -22.03 -18.22
N ALA A 30 -14.09 -21.70 -18.11
CA ALA A 30 -13.57 -21.19 -16.86
C ALA A 30 -14.33 -19.89 -16.55
N GLU A 31 -15.24 -19.93 -15.60
CA GLU A 31 -15.91 -18.74 -15.09
C GLU A 31 -14.87 -17.86 -14.45
N THR A 32 -14.61 -16.68 -15.02
CA THR A 32 -13.70 -15.70 -14.42
C THR A 32 -14.42 -15.07 -13.24
N ARG A 33 -13.87 -15.30 -12.04
CA ARG A 33 -14.41 -14.77 -10.79
C ARG A 33 -13.66 -13.52 -10.38
N PHE A 34 -14.41 -12.46 -10.10
CA PHE A 34 -13.91 -11.16 -9.68
C PHE A 34 -14.26 -10.92 -8.22
N GLY A 35 -13.41 -10.16 -7.56
CA GLY A 35 -13.69 -9.59 -6.25
C GLY A 35 -13.20 -8.16 -6.19
N TYR A 36 -13.58 -7.42 -5.16
CA TYR A 36 -12.98 -6.14 -4.86
C TYR A 36 -12.76 -5.97 -3.36
N ILE A 37 -11.82 -5.09 -3.03
CA ILE A 37 -11.55 -4.61 -1.69
C ILE A 37 -11.71 -3.10 -1.63
N ASP A 38 -11.97 -2.57 -0.46
CA ASP A 38 -11.82 -1.16 -0.13
C ASP A 38 -10.55 -1.00 0.73
N SER A 39 -9.44 -0.64 0.08
CA SER A 39 -8.16 -0.46 0.78
C SER A 39 -8.23 0.71 1.78
N GLY A 40 -9.01 1.75 1.51
CA GLY A 40 -9.21 2.86 2.44
C GLY A 40 -9.84 2.38 3.75
N ARG A 41 -10.87 1.55 3.65
CA ARG A 41 -11.50 0.91 4.82
C ARG A 41 -10.52 0.00 5.57
N ILE A 42 -9.71 -0.79 4.83
CA ILE A 42 -8.68 -1.65 5.44
C ILE A 42 -7.69 -0.81 6.23
N PHE A 43 -7.16 0.28 5.68
CA PHE A 43 -6.24 1.19 6.38
C PHE A 43 -6.85 1.78 7.66
N ILE A 44 -8.14 2.09 7.64
CA ILE A 44 -8.85 2.64 8.80
C ILE A 44 -9.10 1.56 9.89
N GLU A 45 -9.38 0.31 9.51
CA GLU A 45 -9.79 -0.73 10.46
C GLU A 45 -8.62 -1.62 10.92
N TYR A 46 -7.55 -1.76 10.12
CA TYR A 46 -6.42 -2.63 10.44
C TYR A 46 -5.50 -2.03 11.51
N ALA A 47 -5.32 -2.74 12.63
CA ALA A 47 -4.56 -2.23 13.77
C ALA A 47 -3.11 -1.88 13.43
N ALA A 48 -2.40 -2.70 12.63
CA ALA A 48 -1.02 -2.42 12.25
C ALA A 48 -0.89 -1.19 11.34
N ALA A 49 -1.90 -0.88 10.51
CA ALA A 49 -1.94 0.35 9.73
C ALA A 49 -2.10 1.57 10.64
N LYS A 50 -3.00 1.50 11.62
CA LYS A 50 -3.16 2.56 12.64
C LYS A 50 -1.88 2.79 13.45
N GLU A 51 -1.20 1.72 13.84
CA GLU A 51 0.08 1.83 14.55
C GLU A 51 1.18 2.43 13.68
N ALA A 52 1.26 2.04 12.40
CA ALA A 52 2.20 2.63 11.45
C ALA A 52 1.94 4.12 11.27
N GLN A 53 0.68 4.52 11.09
CA GLN A 53 0.28 5.93 11.02
C GLN A 53 0.65 6.68 12.31
N ALA A 54 0.31 6.14 13.47
CA ALA A 54 0.61 6.77 14.75
C ALA A 54 2.13 6.89 15.01
N ARG A 55 2.95 5.96 14.53
CA ARG A 55 4.42 6.08 14.57
C ARG A 55 4.91 7.20 13.68
N PHE A 56 4.41 7.26 12.46
CA PHE A 56 4.73 8.34 11.51
C PHE A 56 4.34 9.72 12.06
N ASP A 57 3.13 9.85 12.61
CA ASP A 57 2.65 11.12 13.19
C ASP A 57 3.54 11.59 14.35
N ARG A 58 3.97 10.68 15.23
CA ARG A 58 4.92 11.00 16.31
C ARG A 58 6.27 11.45 15.75
N GLN A 59 6.77 10.80 14.72
CA GLN A 59 8.03 11.18 14.09
C GLN A 59 7.94 12.57 13.44
N VAL A 60 6.85 12.84 12.72
CA VAL A 60 6.59 14.17 12.13
C VAL A 60 6.49 15.25 13.22
N GLN A 61 5.83 14.93 14.34
CA GLN A 61 5.74 15.88 15.45
C GLN A 61 7.15 16.18 16.03
N GLY A 62 7.99 15.16 16.22
CA GLY A 62 9.35 15.37 16.66
C GLY A 62 10.18 16.27 15.72
N TRP A 63 10.02 16.11 14.41
CA TRP A 63 10.67 17.01 13.43
C TRP A 63 10.11 18.44 13.47
N ARG A 64 8.82 18.62 13.72
CA ARG A 64 8.22 19.96 13.90
C ARG A 64 8.77 20.65 15.13
N ASP A 65 8.91 19.92 16.23
CA ASP A 65 9.45 20.45 17.47
C ASP A 65 10.93 20.85 17.28
N GLU A 66 11.74 20.01 16.60
CA GLU A 66 13.13 20.35 16.27
C GLU A 66 13.23 21.57 15.35
N ALA A 67 12.35 21.68 14.34
CA ALA A 67 12.30 22.87 13.48
C ALA A 67 11.98 24.13 14.26
N ALA A 68 11.01 24.06 15.18
CA ALA A 68 10.62 25.18 16.03
C ALA A 68 11.76 25.64 16.95
N GLU A 69 12.56 24.71 17.51
CA GLU A 69 13.73 25.10 18.31
C GLU A 69 14.83 25.74 17.45
N LYS A 70 15.08 25.27 16.23
CA LYS A 70 16.02 25.89 15.30
C LYS A 70 15.57 27.29 14.89
N GLU A 71 14.30 27.45 14.57
CA GLU A 71 13.71 28.76 14.23
C GLU A 71 13.79 29.74 15.40
N LYS A 72 13.51 29.28 16.61
CA LYS A 72 13.65 30.06 17.83
C LYS A 72 15.09 30.54 18.03
N LEU A 73 16.10 29.68 17.84
CA LEU A 73 17.49 30.05 17.90
C LEU A 73 17.84 31.13 16.87
N VAL A 74 17.40 30.99 15.64
CA VAL A 74 17.59 32.01 14.58
C VAL A 74 17.00 33.35 15.01
N ASN A 75 15.77 33.35 15.55
CA ASN A 75 15.09 34.57 15.99
C ASN A 75 15.80 35.22 17.20
N GLN A 76 16.30 34.42 18.14
CA GLN A 76 17.10 34.92 19.26
C GLN A 76 18.39 35.58 18.77
N LEU A 77 19.19 34.89 17.96
CA LEU A 77 20.42 35.44 17.41
C LEU A 77 20.19 36.67 16.54
N ARG A 78 19.09 36.71 15.78
CA ARG A 78 18.69 37.89 14.98
C ARG A 78 18.40 39.09 15.89
N ALA A 79 17.73 38.89 17.01
CA ALA A 79 17.44 39.92 17.97
C ALA A 79 18.76 40.39 18.66
N GLU A 80 19.64 39.47 19.04
CA GLU A 80 20.95 39.82 19.63
C GLU A 80 21.83 40.67 18.67
N VAL A 81 21.93 40.27 17.39
CA VAL A 81 22.66 41.01 16.38
C VAL A 81 22.05 42.41 16.21
N ARG A 82 20.75 42.53 16.09
CA ARG A 82 20.07 43.80 15.91
C ARG A 82 20.28 44.76 17.09
N ASP A 83 20.10 44.24 18.32
CA ASP A 83 20.02 45.09 19.52
C ASP A 83 21.41 45.36 20.13
N GLN A 84 22.36 44.44 19.98
CA GLN A 84 23.70 44.56 20.60
C GLN A 84 24.78 45.02 19.63
N SER A 85 24.64 44.89 18.32
CA SER A 85 25.67 45.29 17.34
C SER A 85 26.20 46.72 17.53
N PRO A 86 25.37 47.72 17.88
CA PRO A 86 25.89 49.09 18.03
C PRO A 86 26.86 49.27 19.18
N ILE A 87 26.85 48.41 20.21
CA ILE A 87 27.67 48.52 21.41
C ILE A 87 28.81 47.49 21.49
N LEU A 88 28.85 46.53 20.54
CA LEU A 88 29.89 45.50 20.49
C LEU A 88 31.14 45.98 19.72
N SER A 89 32.30 45.44 20.10
CA SER A 89 33.51 45.56 19.28
C SER A 89 33.30 44.87 17.92
N SER A 90 34.10 45.28 16.92
CA SER A 90 34.04 44.70 15.57
C SER A 90 34.17 43.17 15.56
N LEU A 91 35.11 42.63 16.36
CA LEU A 91 35.31 41.21 16.49
C LEU A 91 34.06 40.49 17.07
N LYS A 92 33.49 41.03 18.15
CA LYS A 92 32.30 40.44 18.78
C LYS A 92 31.09 40.54 17.91
N ARG A 93 30.94 41.58 17.12
CA ARG A 93 29.87 41.70 16.13
C ARG A 93 30.01 40.64 15.04
N GLN A 94 31.21 40.45 14.51
CA GLN A 94 31.47 39.42 13.50
C GLN A 94 31.14 38.02 14.05
N GLU A 95 31.58 37.67 15.27
CA GLU A 95 31.23 36.38 15.87
C GLU A 95 29.72 36.14 15.97
N ARG A 96 28.93 37.18 16.29
CA ARG A 96 27.46 37.07 16.36
C ARG A 96 26.80 36.95 15.00
N GLU A 97 27.29 37.67 14.02
CA GLU A 97 26.79 37.56 12.63
C GLU A 97 27.10 36.18 12.03
N GLU A 98 28.29 35.63 12.29
CA GLU A 98 28.66 34.27 11.87
C GLU A 98 27.79 33.21 12.56
N ALA A 99 27.50 33.36 13.85
CA ALA A 99 26.62 32.47 14.60
C ALA A 99 25.18 32.50 14.05
N LEU A 100 24.67 33.71 13.75
CA LEU A 100 23.36 33.87 13.11
C LEU A 100 23.32 33.20 11.73
N GLN A 101 24.31 33.47 10.89
CA GLN A 101 24.38 32.88 9.54
C GLN A 101 24.43 31.35 9.60
N LYS A 102 25.21 30.80 10.55
CA LYS A 102 25.24 29.35 10.77
C LYS A 102 23.87 28.80 11.19
N ALA A 103 23.19 29.44 12.14
CA ALA A 103 21.88 29.02 12.62
C ALA A 103 20.85 29.06 11.50
N ILE A 104 20.84 30.08 10.64
CA ILE A 104 19.97 30.16 9.46
C ILE A 104 20.25 28.98 8.51
N SER A 105 21.51 28.75 8.17
CA SER A 105 21.89 27.66 7.28
C SER A 105 21.53 26.29 7.84
N ASP A 106 21.71 26.07 9.15
CA ASP A 106 21.33 24.82 9.82
C ASP A 106 19.82 24.60 9.84
N TYR A 107 19.04 25.67 10.03
CA TYR A 107 17.56 25.60 9.95
C TYR A 107 17.08 25.29 8.52
N GLU A 108 17.57 26.03 7.53
CA GLU A 108 17.20 25.83 6.12
C GLU A 108 17.57 24.43 5.64
N ARG A 109 18.78 23.95 5.98
CA ARG A 109 19.21 22.60 5.66
C ARG A 109 18.29 21.55 6.30
N PHE A 110 17.93 21.71 7.57
CA PHE A 110 17.02 20.80 8.27
C PHE A 110 15.63 20.76 7.60
N ILE A 111 15.09 21.91 7.22
CA ILE A 111 13.80 21.99 6.49
C ILE A 111 13.89 21.21 5.16
N GLN A 112 14.97 21.38 4.40
CA GLN A 112 15.15 20.65 3.14
C GLN A 112 15.35 19.15 3.36
N GLU A 113 16.11 18.74 4.36
CA GLU A 113 16.35 17.33 4.69
C GLU A 113 15.07 16.61 5.13
N VAL A 114 14.17 17.30 5.84
CA VAL A 114 12.96 16.69 6.37
C VAL A 114 11.79 16.79 5.38
N TRP A 115 11.51 18.00 4.86
CA TRP A 115 10.34 18.27 4.03
C TRP A 115 10.64 18.57 2.55
N GLY A 116 11.89 18.46 2.12
CA GLY A 116 12.24 18.56 0.71
C GLY A 116 11.59 17.45 -0.12
N PRO A 117 11.65 17.52 -1.47
CA PRO A 117 10.96 16.58 -2.37
C PRO A 117 11.27 15.09 -2.12
N GLN A 118 12.48 14.78 -1.63
CA GLN A 118 12.93 13.45 -1.23
C GLN A 118 13.36 13.43 0.24
N GLY A 119 12.72 14.26 1.04
CA GLY A 119 13.04 14.42 2.45
C GLY A 119 12.65 13.22 3.31
N ARG A 120 13.16 13.23 4.55
CA ARG A 120 12.91 12.14 5.52
C ARG A 120 11.43 11.87 5.73
N ALA A 121 10.57 12.89 5.70
CA ALA A 121 9.13 12.72 5.88
C ALA A 121 8.50 11.87 4.76
N THR A 122 8.86 12.14 3.50
CA THR A 122 8.40 11.32 2.36
C THR A 122 8.91 9.90 2.46
N GLN A 123 10.22 9.71 2.73
CA GLN A 123 10.83 8.39 2.83
C GLN A 123 10.22 7.55 3.95
N GLU A 124 9.95 8.14 5.11
CA GLU A 124 9.35 7.43 6.24
C GLU A 124 7.89 7.07 5.98
N ASN A 125 7.12 7.98 5.35
CA ASN A 125 5.76 7.68 4.91
C ASN A 125 5.72 6.52 3.91
N ASP A 126 6.63 6.52 2.93
CA ASP A 126 6.71 5.47 1.92
C ASP A 126 7.05 4.11 2.54
N ARG A 127 7.99 4.08 3.50
CA ARG A 127 8.34 2.86 4.24
C ARG A 127 7.16 2.33 5.06
N ALA A 128 6.54 3.19 5.87
CA ALA A 128 5.40 2.82 6.71
C ALA A 128 4.24 2.29 5.86
N THR A 129 3.98 2.93 4.72
CA THR A 129 2.93 2.52 3.76
C THR A 129 3.28 1.20 3.07
N ALA A 130 4.54 1.04 2.60
CA ALA A 130 4.96 -0.17 1.89
C ALA A 130 4.81 -1.44 2.72
N ASP A 131 5.13 -1.40 4.00
CA ASP A 131 4.99 -2.54 4.90
C ASP A 131 3.53 -2.95 5.07
N VAL A 132 2.63 -1.98 5.26
CA VAL A 132 1.19 -2.23 5.38
C VAL A 132 0.62 -2.75 4.06
N VAL A 133 0.98 -2.15 2.92
CA VAL A 133 0.54 -2.60 1.58
C VAL A 133 0.99 -4.04 1.31
N ARG A 134 2.20 -4.41 1.70
CA ARG A 134 2.69 -5.80 1.56
C ARG A 134 1.84 -6.78 2.35
N LEU A 135 1.49 -6.47 3.61
CA LEU A 135 0.63 -7.31 4.44
C LEU A 135 -0.77 -7.44 3.84
N ILE A 136 -1.36 -6.34 3.38
CA ILE A 136 -2.67 -6.34 2.71
C ILE A 136 -2.62 -7.21 1.46
N ARG A 137 -1.59 -7.09 0.63
CA ARG A 137 -1.43 -7.90 -0.59
C ARG A 137 -1.38 -9.39 -0.27
N THR A 138 -0.58 -9.80 0.70
CA THR A 138 -0.49 -11.21 1.13
C THR A 138 -1.85 -11.74 1.60
N ALA A 139 -2.61 -10.97 2.37
CA ALA A 139 -3.95 -11.34 2.81
C ALA A 139 -4.93 -11.44 1.64
N VAL A 140 -4.87 -10.49 0.68
CA VAL A 140 -5.70 -10.52 -0.54
C VAL A 140 -5.39 -11.77 -1.38
N GLU A 141 -4.11 -12.10 -1.58
CA GLU A 141 -3.69 -13.29 -2.34
C GLU A 141 -4.24 -14.58 -1.70
N LYS A 142 -4.20 -14.68 -0.38
CA LYS A 142 -4.73 -15.83 0.36
C LYS A 142 -6.25 -15.92 0.20
N VAL A 143 -7.00 -14.84 0.45
CA VAL A 143 -8.46 -14.79 0.30
C VAL A 143 -8.87 -15.06 -1.15
N ALA A 144 -8.14 -14.53 -2.13
CA ALA A 144 -8.39 -14.79 -3.54
C ALA A 144 -8.24 -16.28 -3.87
N GLY A 145 -7.19 -16.94 -3.35
CA GLY A 145 -6.99 -18.38 -3.50
C GLY A 145 -8.13 -19.20 -2.87
N GLU A 146 -8.54 -18.89 -1.65
CA GLU A 146 -9.62 -19.58 -0.93
C GLU A 146 -10.97 -19.45 -1.64
N LYS A 147 -11.25 -18.27 -2.22
CA LYS A 147 -12.51 -17.98 -2.94
C LYS A 147 -12.43 -18.29 -4.44
N ASN A 148 -11.28 -18.77 -4.94
CA ASN A 148 -11.04 -19.02 -6.37
C ASN A 148 -11.28 -17.76 -7.23
N LEU A 149 -10.84 -16.59 -6.77
CA LEU A 149 -10.92 -15.34 -7.51
C LEU A 149 -9.75 -15.25 -8.51
N ASN A 150 -10.04 -14.80 -9.73
CA ASN A 150 -9.04 -14.60 -10.77
C ASN A 150 -8.48 -13.16 -10.77
N LEU A 151 -9.27 -12.22 -10.25
CA LEU A 151 -8.91 -10.80 -10.17
C LEU A 151 -9.56 -10.17 -8.95
N VAL A 152 -8.77 -9.34 -8.22
CA VAL A 152 -9.28 -8.49 -7.14
C VAL A 152 -8.91 -7.05 -7.48
N LEU A 153 -9.89 -6.16 -7.45
CA LEU A 153 -9.73 -4.73 -7.73
C LEU A 153 -9.83 -3.93 -6.42
N ASP A 154 -9.24 -2.73 -6.42
CA ASP A 154 -9.35 -1.80 -5.29
C ASP A 154 -10.38 -0.71 -5.59
N ALA A 155 -11.44 -0.65 -4.79
CA ALA A 155 -12.51 0.35 -4.92
C ALA A 155 -12.06 1.74 -4.45
N ALA A 156 -11.09 1.83 -3.52
CA ALA A 156 -10.60 3.12 -3.02
C ALA A 156 -9.89 3.94 -4.10
N SER A 157 -9.40 3.31 -5.17
CA SER A 157 -8.76 3.98 -6.30
C SER A 157 -9.71 4.75 -7.22
N GLY A 158 -11.03 4.62 -7.03
CA GLY A 158 -12.06 5.27 -7.86
C GLY A 158 -12.23 4.66 -9.26
N VAL A 159 -11.57 3.55 -9.56
CA VAL A 159 -11.70 2.84 -10.84
C VAL A 159 -13.03 2.07 -10.92
N ILE A 160 -13.55 1.61 -9.79
CA ILE A 160 -14.82 0.89 -9.71
C ILE A 160 -15.95 1.91 -9.54
N ILE A 161 -16.80 2.03 -10.57
CA ILE A 161 -17.98 2.90 -10.53
C ILE A 161 -19.17 2.16 -9.91
N PHE A 162 -19.30 0.86 -10.19
CA PHE A 162 -20.34 0.00 -9.67
C PHE A 162 -19.81 -1.43 -9.50
N ALA A 163 -20.13 -2.06 -8.40
CA ALA A 163 -19.94 -3.50 -8.18
C ALA A 163 -21.05 -4.03 -7.26
N ASP A 164 -21.43 -5.28 -7.45
CA ASP A 164 -22.35 -5.95 -6.53
C ASP A 164 -21.64 -6.19 -5.18
N LYS A 165 -22.39 -6.01 -4.08
CA LYS A 165 -21.85 -6.18 -2.71
C LYS A 165 -21.39 -7.62 -2.42
N THR A 166 -21.91 -8.60 -3.16
CA THR A 166 -21.48 -10.00 -3.04
C THR A 166 -20.05 -10.23 -3.49
N LEU A 167 -19.47 -9.30 -4.27
CA LEU A 167 -18.08 -9.33 -4.73
C LEU A 167 -17.12 -8.63 -3.76
N ASP A 168 -17.64 -8.00 -2.70
CA ASP A 168 -16.84 -7.34 -1.67
C ASP A 168 -16.19 -8.38 -0.75
N VAL A 169 -14.86 -8.47 -0.80
CA VAL A 169 -14.06 -9.35 0.05
C VAL A 169 -13.25 -8.59 1.11
N THR A 170 -13.56 -7.31 1.32
CA THR A 170 -12.87 -6.45 2.30
C THR A 170 -12.90 -7.04 3.71
N ALA A 171 -14.06 -7.54 4.14
CA ALA A 171 -14.22 -8.14 5.47
C ALA A 171 -13.42 -9.44 5.65
N ASP A 172 -13.33 -10.26 4.59
CA ASP A 172 -12.52 -11.49 4.60
C ASP A 172 -11.03 -11.15 4.72
N VAL A 173 -10.56 -10.16 3.95
CA VAL A 173 -9.18 -9.66 3.99
C VAL A 173 -8.86 -9.09 5.39
N LEU A 174 -9.76 -8.31 5.99
CA LEU A 174 -9.58 -7.81 7.36
C LEU A 174 -9.50 -8.94 8.39
N THR A 175 -10.27 -10.00 8.20
CA THR A 175 -10.23 -11.18 9.08
C THR A 175 -8.89 -11.89 8.96
N GLU A 176 -8.39 -12.09 7.75
CA GLU A 176 -7.09 -12.69 7.49
C GLU A 176 -5.93 -11.87 8.08
N LEU A 177 -5.97 -10.54 7.91
CA LEU A 177 -4.99 -9.62 8.50
C LEU A 177 -4.95 -9.71 10.03
N LYS A 178 -6.12 -9.85 10.68
CA LYS A 178 -6.21 -10.02 12.14
C LYS A 178 -5.64 -11.37 12.57
N ALA A 179 -5.92 -12.44 11.84
CA ALA A 179 -5.39 -13.77 12.12
C ALA A 179 -3.86 -13.82 11.97
N GLY A 180 -3.31 -13.21 10.91
CA GLY A 180 -1.87 -13.12 10.68
C GLY A 180 -1.13 -12.34 11.78
N ALA A 181 -1.73 -11.27 12.30
CA ALA A 181 -1.17 -10.50 13.41
C ALA A 181 -1.08 -11.31 14.72
N GLN A 182 -2.05 -12.18 15.00
CA GLN A 182 -2.06 -13.04 16.18
C GLN A 182 -1.03 -14.18 16.08
N GLY A 183 -0.78 -14.70 14.89
CA GLY A 183 0.22 -15.74 14.65
C GLY A 183 1.68 -15.26 14.79
N ALA A 184 1.92 -13.96 14.62
CA ALA A 184 3.25 -13.34 14.76
C ALA A 184 3.62 -12.99 16.22
N THR A 185 2.66 -13.05 17.15
CA THR A 185 2.86 -12.76 18.58
C THR A 185 2.84 -14.02 19.46
N GLY A 186 2.94 -15.21 18.88
CA GLY A 186 3.11 -16.47 19.60
C GLY A 186 4.52 -16.59 20.23
N PRO A 187 4.66 -17.30 21.36
CA PRO A 187 5.80 -17.27 22.27
C PRO A 187 7.12 -17.68 21.67
#